data_86fd191030ae0c3f6785fef403e38ea3
#
_entry.id   86fd191030ae0c3f6785fef403e38ea3
#
_cell.length_a   1.000
_cell.length_b   1.000
_cell.length_c   1.000
_cell.angle_alpha   90.00
_cell.angle_beta   90.00
_cell.angle_gamma   90.00
#
_symmetry.space_group_name_H-M   'P 1'
#
loop_
_entity.id
_entity.type
_entity.pdbx_description
1 polymer ?
#
loop_
_entity_poly.entity_id
_entity_poly.type
_entity_poly.pdbx_seq_one_letter_code
_entity_poly.pdbx_strand_id
1 'polypeptide(L)'
;MARECALVPALSNLHSHAFQRAMAGHAEKKASGEDSFWTWREAMYGFLGQLTPEDVEAIAAFAYMEMLEAGFSAIGEFHYLHHRPDGGSY
;
A
#
# COMPACT_ATOMS: atom_id res chain seq x y z
N MET A 1 9.41 -12.33 29.82
CA MET A 1 8.14 -13.09 29.90
C MET A 1 7.00 -12.12 30.18
N ALA A 2 6.01 -12.09 29.31
CA ALA A 2 4.82 -11.26 29.52
C ALA A 2 3.97 -11.89 30.62
N ARG A 3 3.75 -11.17 31.74
CA ARG A 3 3.01 -11.70 32.90
C ARG A 3 1.55 -11.30 32.94
N GLU A 4 1.14 -10.23 32.28
CA GLU A 4 -0.21 -9.68 32.33
C GLU A 4 -0.79 -9.46 30.93
N CYS A 5 -0.34 -10.25 29.95
CA CYS A 5 -0.77 -10.16 28.57
C CYS A 5 -1.39 -11.48 28.12
N ALA A 6 -2.34 -11.39 27.21
CA ALA A 6 -2.86 -12.54 26.48
C ALA A 6 -1.98 -12.76 25.24
N LEU A 7 -1.60 -14.02 24.99
CA LEU A 7 -0.94 -14.41 23.76
C LEU A 7 -1.98 -14.97 22.80
N VAL A 8 -2.12 -14.36 21.65
CA VAL A 8 -3.07 -14.78 20.61
C VAL A 8 -2.33 -14.92 19.27
N PRO A 9 -2.85 -15.75 18.34
CA PRO A 9 -2.31 -15.80 16.99
C PRO A 9 -2.42 -14.44 16.31
N ALA A 10 -1.44 -14.09 15.48
CA ALA A 10 -1.47 -12.89 14.68
C ALA A 10 -2.52 -12.98 13.56
N LEU A 11 -2.97 -11.84 13.09
CA LEU A 11 -3.95 -11.74 12.01
C LEU A 11 -3.29 -11.88 10.64
N SER A 12 -4.07 -12.34 9.65
CA SER A 12 -3.70 -12.31 8.24
C SER A 12 -4.48 -11.21 7.54
N ASN A 13 -3.77 -10.35 6.79
CA ASN A 13 -4.38 -9.36 5.91
C ASN A 13 -4.51 -9.96 4.51
N LEU A 14 -5.73 -10.21 4.06
CA LEU A 14 -5.99 -10.86 2.77
C LEU A 14 -6.25 -9.88 1.63
N HIS A 15 -6.15 -8.58 1.86
CA HIS A 15 -6.34 -7.55 0.85
C HIS A 15 -5.38 -6.40 1.10
N SER A 16 -4.33 -6.32 0.33
CA SER A 16 -3.32 -5.28 0.45
C SER A 16 -2.80 -4.83 -0.91
N HIS A 17 -2.61 -3.53 -1.02
CA HIS A 17 -1.98 -2.83 -2.14
C HIS A 17 -0.97 -1.84 -1.53
N ALA A 18 0.18 -2.34 -1.10
CA ALA A 18 1.12 -1.61 -0.26
C ALA A 18 1.56 -0.26 -0.84
N PHE A 19 1.75 -0.16 -2.16
CA PHE A 19 2.15 1.10 -2.81
C PHE A 19 1.14 2.24 -2.57
N GLN A 20 -0.15 1.91 -2.37
CA GLN A 20 -1.19 2.91 -2.11
C GLN A 20 -0.98 3.66 -0.79
N ARG A 21 -0.15 3.12 0.09
CA ARG A 21 0.18 3.80 1.35
C ARG A 21 0.80 5.19 1.10
N ALA A 22 1.60 5.33 0.06
CA ALA A 22 2.18 6.62 -0.31
C ALA A 22 1.17 7.61 -0.92
N MET A 23 0.01 7.13 -1.33
CA MET A 23 -1.06 7.99 -1.86
C MET A 23 -1.93 8.60 -0.74
N ALA A 24 -1.76 8.18 0.51
CA ALA A 24 -2.57 8.65 1.62
C ALA A 24 -2.52 10.17 1.74
N GLY A 25 -3.68 10.80 1.79
CA GLY A 25 -3.84 12.24 1.85
C GLY A 25 -3.71 12.98 0.52
N HIS A 26 -3.28 12.32 -0.55
CA HIS A 26 -3.14 12.92 -1.88
C HIS A 26 -4.30 12.58 -2.81
N ALA A 27 -4.68 11.31 -2.88
CA ALA A 27 -5.78 10.85 -3.74
C ALA A 27 -7.17 11.04 -3.10
N GLU A 28 -7.22 11.27 -1.81
CA GLU A 28 -8.45 11.43 -1.01
C GLU A 28 -8.94 12.88 -0.96
N LYS A 29 -8.15 13.83 -1.43
CA LYS A 29 -8.58 15.23 -1.51
C LYS A 29 -9.60 15.38 -2.62
N LYS A 30 -10.79 15.87 -2.27
CA LYS A 30 -11.79 16.30 -3.24
C LYS A 30 -11.22 17.37 -4.17
N ALA A 31 -10.92 17.01 -5.39
CA ALA A 31 -10.85 17.98 -6.46
C ALA A 31 -12.29 18.47 -6.75
N SER A 32 -12.47 19.78 -6.88
CA SER A 32 -13.72 20.48 -7.08
C SER A 32 -14.86 19.64 -7.70
N GLY A 33 -15.81 19.21 -6.89
CA GLY A 33 -17.18 18.89 -7.28
C GLY A 33 -17.55 17.42 -7.43
N GLU A 34 -16.71 16.52 -7.89
CA GLU A 34 -17.10 15.11 -8.07
C GLU A 34 -15.98 14.16 -7.63
N ASP A 35 -16.22 13.49 -6.50
CA ASP A 35 -15.50 12.30 -6.10
C ASP A 35 -16.05 11.12 -6.88
N SER A 36 -15.29 10.57 -7.82
CA SER A 36 -15.66 9.34 -8.47
C SER A 36 -14.53 8.32 -8.35
N PHE A 37 -14.88 7.05 -8.36
CA PHE A 37 -13.94 5.94 -8.48
C PHE A 37 -13.00 6.13 -9.68
N TRP A 38 -13.49 6.70 -10.77
CA TRP A 38 -12.70 6.94 -11.97
C TRP A 38 -11.61 7.99 -11.76
N THR A 39 -11.93 9.09 -11.07
CA THR A 39 -10.96 10.13 -10.72
C THR A 39 -9.85 9.56 -9.80
N TRP A 40 -10.24 8.78 -8.81
CA TRP A 40 -9.28 8.11 -7.93
C TRP A 40 -8.39 7.14 -8.71
N ARG A 41 -8.98 6.36 -9.61
CA ARG A 41 -8.26 5.40 -10.46
C ARG A 41 -7.23 6.09 -11.35
N GLU A 42 -7.58 7.21 -11.97
CA GLU A 42 -6.65 8.01 -12.78
C GLU A 42 -5.49 8.53 -11.94
N ALA A 43 -5.76 9.05 -10.74
CA ALA A 43 -4.73 9.50 -9.81
C ALA A 43 -3.81 8.35 -9.41
N MET A 44 -4.35 7.16 -9.17
CA MET A 44 -3.59 5.96 -8.84
C MET A 44 -2.63 5.57 -9.98
N TYR A 45 -3.11 5.49 -11.21
CA TYR A 45 -2.27 5.13 -12.35
C TYR A 45 -1.22 6.21 -12.69
N GLY A 46 -1.56 7.47 -12.52
CA GLY A 46 -0.61 8.57 -12.67
C GLY A 46 0.51 8.47 -11.63
N PHE A 47 0.17 8.10 -10.41
CA PHE A 47 1.14 7.87 -9.34
C PHE A 47 2.05 6.67 -9.62
N LEU A 48 1.47 5.55 -10.06
CA LEU A 48 2.21 4.34 -10.42
C LEU A 48 3.30 4.60 -11.47
N GLY A 49 3.02 5.44 -12.45
CA GLY A 49 3.95 5.79 -13.52
C GLY A 49 5.19 6.57 -13.05
N GLN A 50 5.21 7.05 -11.81
CA GLN A 50 6.30 7.83 -11.26
C GLN A 50 7.18 7.06 -10.27
N LEU A 51 6.74 5.88 -9.83
CA LEU A 51 7.47 5.11 -8.82
C LEU A 51 8.65 4.36 -9.42
N THR A 52 9.81 4.55 -8.81
CA THR A 52 11.00 3.73 -9.09
C THR A 52 10.91 2.42 -8.30
N PRO A 53 11.70 1.39 -8.66
CA PRO A 53 11.79 0.17 -7.86
C PRO A 53 12.16 0.44 -6.40
N GLU A 54 13.05 1.39 -6.15
CA GLU A 54 13.48 1.79 -4.82
C GLU A 54 12.34 2.44 -4.03
N ASP A 55 11.52 3.25 -4.69
CA ASP A 55 10.32 3.83 -4.06
C ASP A 55 9.33 2.73 -3.67
N VAL A 56 9.10 1.77 -4.55
CA VAL A 56 8.19 0.64 -4.29
C VAL A 56 8.67 -0.16 -3.08
N GLU A 57 9.96 -0.47 -3.01
CA GLU A 57 10.54 -1.19 -1.88
C GLU A 57 10.36 -0.40 -0.57
N ALA A 58 10.69 0.87 -0.56
CA ALA A 58 10.58 1.71 0.63
C ALA A 58 9.13 1.86 1.12
N ILE A 59 8.20 2.08 0.20
CA ILE A 59 6.77 2.21 0.52
C ILE A 59 6.22 0.89 1.06
N ALA A 60 6.54 -0.22 0.42
CA ALA A 60 6.09 -1.54 0.86
C ALA A 60 6.67 -1.90 2.24
N ALA A 61 7.96 -1.65 2.47
CA ALA A 61 8.58 -1.88 3.76
C ALA A 61 7.89 -1.08 4.87
N PHE A 62 7.58 0.18 4.62
CA PHE A 62 6.86 1.03 5.57
C PHE A 62 5.45 0.52 5.86
N ALA A 63 4.68 0.17 4.83
CA ALA A 63 3.34 -0.36 4.98
C ALA A 63 3.33 -1.68 5.77
N TYR A 64 4.26 -2.57 5.48
CA TYR A 64 4.36 -3.87 6.17
C TYR A 64 4.82 -3.70 7.63
N MET A 65 5.68 -2.75 7.90
CA MET A 65 6.03 -2.39 9.27
C MET A 65 4.80 -1.93 10.06
N GLU A 66 3.98 -1.05 9.49
CA GLU A 66 2.74 -0.61 10.12
C GLU A 66 1.78 -1.79 10.36
N MET A 67 1.70 -2.74 9.42
CA MET A 67 0.87 -3.94 9.59
C MET A 67 1.38 -4.84 10.71
N LEU A 68 2.69 -5.04 10.83
CA LEU A 68 3.28 -5.78 11.95
C LEU A 68 2.96 -5.12 13.29
N GLU A 69 3.08 -3.81 13.38
CA GLU A 69 2.74 -3.06 14.59
C GLU A 69 1.24 -3.19 14.94
N ALA A 70 0.38 -3.35 13.93
CA ALA A 70 -1.06 -3.55 14.12
C ALA A 70 -1.46 -5.01 14.41
N GLY A 71 -0.52 -5.94 14.42
CA GLY A 71 -0.77 -7.34 14.75
C GLY A 71 -0.96 -8.29 13.57
N PHE A 72 -0.65 -7.85 12.35
CA PHE A 72 -0.68 -8.72 11.17
C PHE A 72 0.69 -9.36 10.94
N SER A 73 0.73 -10.67 10.64
CA SER A 73 1.96 -11.41 10.36
C SER A 73 1.99 -12.06 8.99
N ALA A 74 0.88 -12.02 8.27
CA ALA A 74 0.77 -12.56 6.91
C ALA A 74 -0.06 -11.61 6.04
N ILE A 75 0.28 -11.52 4.79
CA ILE A 75 -0.32 -10.57 3.84
C ILE A 75 -0.59 -11.27 2.51
N GLY A 76 -1.81 -11.10 1.99
CA GLY A 76 -2.14 -11.37 0.59
C GLY A 76 -2.02 -10.07 -0.19
N GLU A 77 -0.92 -9.89 -0.89
CA GLU A 77 -0.59 -8.65 -1.59
C GLU A 77 -0.89 -8.76 -3.08
N PHE A 78 -1.57 -7.76 -3.63
CA PHE A 78 -1.67 -7.55 -5.07
C PHE A 78 -0.94 -6.24 -5.43
N HIS A 79 0.21 -6.37 -6.06
CA HIS A 79 1.13 -5.25 -6.25
C HIS A 79 0.70 -4.23 -7.30
N TYR A 80 -0.09 -4.58 -8.29
CA TYR A 80 -0.40 -3.78 -9.49
C TYR A 80 0.81 -3.48 -10.38
N LEU A 81 1.99 -3.35 -9.79
CA LEU A 81 3.24 -2.97 -10.44
C LEU A 81 3.97 -4.22 -10.91
N HIS A 82 4.08 -4.37 -12.21
CA HIS A 82 4.79 -5.49 -12.85
C HIS A 82 5.91 -5.01 -13.77
N HIS A 83 5.98 -3.70 -14.00
CA HIS A 83 6.97 -3.08 -14.86
C HIS A 83 7.46 -1.77 -14.26
N ARG A 84 8.73 -1.46 -14.54
CA ARG A 84 9.32 -0.16 -14.22
C ARG A 84 8.71 0.95 -15.07
N PRO A 85 8.89 2.24 -14.70
CA PRO A 85 8.37 3.37 -15.50
C PRO A 85 8.82 3.38 -16.95
N ASP A 86 9.99 2.80 -17.24
CA ASP A 86 10.54 2.66 -18.61
C ASP A 86 9.94 1.50 -19.41
N GLY A 87 9.04 0.72 -18.81
CA GLY A 87 8.42 -0.46 -19.41
C GLY A 87 9.20 -1.75 -19.22
N GLY A 88 10.38 -1.73 -18.63
CA GLY A 88 11.15 -2.92 -18.30
C GLY A 88 10.52 -3.71 -17.15
N SER A 89 10.71 -5.02 -17.12
CA SER A 89 10.27 -5.85 -15.98
C SER A 89 11.05 -5.54 -14.71
N TYR A 90 10.43 -5.75 -13.57
CA TYR A 90 11.11 -5.75 -12.27
C TYR A 90 12.07 -6.93 -12.15
#